data_5fcbca4dde360400a834050bd7ccfd1a
#
_entry.id   5fcbca4dde360400a834050bd7ccfd1a
#
_cell.length_a   1.000
_cell.length_b   1.000
_cell.length_c   1.000
_cell.angle_alpha   90.00
_cell.angle_beta   90.00
_cell.angle_gamma   90.00
#
_symmetry.space_group_name_H-M   'P 1'
#
loop_
_entity.id
_entity.type
_entity.pdbx_description
1 polymer ?
#
loop_
_entity_poly.entity_id
_entity_poly.type
_entity_poly.pdbx_seq_one_letter_code
_entity_poly.pdbx_strand_id
1 'polypeptide(L)'
;MKKLLFISSRPIFPIIGGDQIRTFQSLRLLAEYFNIHLIIITPTDISKEKMAEYERYGTWRYFKMSKVDHFVSAMRFLYNSLPIQVNYYYSKKVQNYIDSIINDYDVVYCNNLRTAEYFRRHTSVSRVIDFVDAMNYEKARKHANLLMKVVYNIDYHRCKIYESLLLQEFDNAAVISDIDKDYILRNSKVKKNIQVVGNMADVSEYVEETEGHNLAFIGKMSYAPNILAVSNFVKNVLPLIRNKIPDVTFYIVGASPDRDVLKLHDGKKVIVTGFVENINEYFNLASIIVAPMLSGAGIQNKIIQAMGSGKCVVTTPIGAEGLIIKGEIAIEKNDNDMAERIIFLLSHKDVRCAMGKDARKYVQQNLSFDAISQQFYKLVTHLL
;
A
#
# COMPACT_ATOMS: atom_id res chain seq x y z
N MET A 1 -28.51 -3.59 9.59
CA MET A 1 -27.35 -3.56 8.68
C MET A 1 -27.20 -4.96 8.09
N LYS A 2 -26.90 -5.07 6.78
CA LYS A 2 -26.59 -6.35 6.14
C LYS A 2 -25.30 -6.95 6.71
N LYS A 3 -25.19 -8.28 6.62
CA LYS A 3 -24.02 -9.01 7.13
C LYS A 3 -22.99 -9.17 6.03
N LEU A 4 -21.74 -8.83 6.33
CA LEU A 4 -20.62 -8.92 5.40
C LEU A 4 -19.54 -9.86 5.94
N LEU A 5 -19.10 -10.79 5.11
CA LEU A 5 -17.96 -11.65 5.37
C LEU A 5 -16.71 -11.06 4.71
N PHE A 6 -15.76 -10.61 5.53
CA PHE A 6 -14.49 -10.03 5.09
C PHE A 6 -13.37 -11.05 5.26
N ILE A 7 -12.55 -11.27 4.24
CA ILE A 7 -11.37 -12.15 4.37
C ILE A 7 -10.07 -11.41 4.10
N SER A 8 -9.12 -11.58 5.01
CA SER A 8 -7.76 -11.08 4.88
C SER A 8 -6.75 -12.21 4.81
N SER A 9 -5.86 -12.18 3.81
CA SER A 9 -4.78 -13.15 3.64
C SER A 9 -3.64 -13.00 4.66
N ARG A 10 -3.65 -11.94 5.48
CA ARG A 10 -2.61 -11.60 6.47
C ARG A 10 -3.21 -10.92 7.69
N PRO A 11 -2.50 -10.92 8.84
CA PRO A 11 -2.86 -10.06 9.97
C PRO A 11 -2.87 -8.59 9.56
N ILE A 12 -3.90 -7.86 9.99
CA ILE A 12 -4.02 -6.42 9.74
C ILE A 12 -3.15 -5.65 10.73
N PHE A 13 -3.18 -6.04 11.99
CA PHE A 13 -2.44 -5.36 13.07
C PHE A 13 -1.14 -6.11 13.43
N PRO A 14 -0.03 -5.38 13.75
CA PRO A 14 0.11 -3.91 13.66
C PRO A 14 0.20 -3.43 12.19
N ILE A 15 -0.27 -2.20 11.96
CA ILE A 15 -0.28 -1.59 10.62
C ILE A 15 1.13 -1.08 10.29
N ILE A 16 1.90 -1.85 9.52
CA ILE A 16 3.31 -1.52 9.21
C ILE A 16 3.53 -1.36 7.69
N GLY A 17 2.75 -2.05 6.86
CA GLY A 17 2.94 -2.10 5.41
C GLY A 17 1.75 -1.57 4.62
N GLY A 18 1.97 -1.25 3.35
CA GLY A 18 0.94 -0.68 2.47
C GLY A 18 -0.29 -1.58 2.30
N ASP A 19 -0.09 -2.89 2.22
CA ASP A 19 -1.18 -3.87 2.15
C ASP A 19 -2.03 -3.90 3.44
N GLN A 20 -1.39 -3.75 4.61
CA GLN A 20 -2.09 -3.66 5.89
C GLN A 20 -2.86 -2.34 6.02
N ILE A 21 -2.27 -1.23 5.56
CA ILE A 21 -2.95 0.08 5.53
C ILE A 21 -4.22 -0.04 4.69
N ARG A 22 -4.13 -0.56 3.46
CA ARG A 22 -5.31 -0.72 2.59
C ARG A 22 -6.37 -1.63 3.20
N THR A 23 -5.96 -2.79 3.74
CA THR A 23 -6.89 -3.74 4.36
C THR A 23 -7.60 -3.12 5.55
N PHE A 24 -6.87 -2.39 6.39
CA PHE A 24 -7.44 -1.67 7.54
C PHE A 24 -8.42 -0.58 7.11
N GLN A 25 -8.07 0.21 6.11
CA GLN A 25 -8.94 1.26 5.58
C GLN A 25 -10.24 0.69 5.03
N SER A 26 -10.17 -0.40 4.26
CA SER A 26 -11.37 -1.09 3.75
C SER A 26 -12.22 -1.65 4.88
N LEU A 27 -11.60 -2.27 5.90
CA LEU A 27 -12.31 -2.79 7.07
C LEU A 27 -13.04 -1.68 7.83
N ARG A 28 -12.36 -0.57 8.09
CA ARG A 28 -12.92 0.59 8.80
C ARG A 28 -14.11 1.18 8.06
N LEU A 29 -14.00 1.36 6.74
CA LEU A 29 -15.08 1.91 5.92
C LEU A 29 -16.29 0.97 5.82
N LEU A 30 -16.04 -0.33 5.64
CA LEU A 30 -17.13 -1.31 5.57
C LEU A 30 -17.88 -1.45 6.90
N ALA A 31 -17.20 -1.28 8.04
CA ALA A 31 -17.82 -1.36 9.37
C ALA A 31 -18.86 -0.27 9.61
N GLU A 32 -18.85 0.83 8.83
CA GLU A 32 -19.88 1.86 8.90
C GLU A 32 -21.21 1.43 8.25
N TYR A 33 -21.16 0.48 7.30
CA TYR A 33 -22.31 0.08 6.49
C TYR A 33 -22.79 -1.34 6.77
N PHE A 34 -21.93 -2.21 7.31
CA PHE A 34 -22.19 -3.64 7.45
C PHE A 34 -21.89 -4.17 8.85
N ASN A 35 -22.59 -5.22 9.25
CA ASN A 35 -22.17 -6.07 10.36
C ASN A 35 -21.11 -7.04 9.84
N ILE A 36 -19.84 -6.83 10.24
CA ILE A 36 -18.71 -7.57 9.68
C ILE A 36 -18.41 -8.83 10.49
N HIS A 37 -18.14 -9.92 9.76
CA HIS A 37 -17.39 -11.06 10.27
C HIS A 37 -16.05 -11.16 9.52
N LEU A 38 -14.96 -11.01 10.25
CA LEU A 38 -13.61 -10.98 9.67
C LEU A 38 -12.93 -12.34 9.79
N ILE A 39 -12.47 -12.90 8.68
CA ILE A 39 -11.62 -14.09 8.62
C ILE A 39 -10.17 -13.66 8.36
N ILE A 40 -9.24 -14.13 9.20
CA ILE A 40 -7.82 -13.78 9.12
C ILE A 40 -7.00 -15.04 8.91
N ILE A 41 -6.17 -15.09 7.88
CA ILE A 41 -5.15 -16.12 7.70
C ILE A 41 -3.84 -15.59 8.28
N THR A 42 -3.23 -16.32 9.22
CA THR A 42 -2.04 -15.85 9.95
C THR A 42 -1.03 -16.97 10.16
N PRO A 43 0.29 -16.71 10.07
CA PRO A 43 1.30 -17.72 10.39
C PRO A 43 1.50 -17.94 11.89
N THR A 44 1.05 -17.01 12.74
CA THR A 44 1.24 -17.00 14.18
C THR A 44 -0.07 -16.78 14.92
N ASP A 45 -0.11 -17.10 16.20
CA ASP A 45 -1.25 -16.74 17.04
C ASP A 45 -1.34 -15.22 17.21
N ILE A 46 -2.55 -14.71 17.39
CA ILE A 46 -2.84 -13.30 17.59
C ILE A 46 -2.80 -13.02 19.09
N SER A 47 -2.02 -12.02 19.52
CA SER A 47 -1.93 -11.63 20.93
C SER A 47 -3.23 -11.00 21.44
N LYS A 48 -3.47 -11.05 22.75
CA LYS A 48 -4.69 -10.48 23.39
C LYS A 48 -4.88 -8.99 23.08
N GLU A 49 -3.80 -8.22 23.05
CA GLU A 49 -3.84 -6.79 22.70
C GLU A 49 -4.38 -6.56 21.28
N LYS A 50 -3.90 -7.38 20.32
CA LYS A 50 -4.36 -7.31 18.92
C LYS A 50 -5.78 -7.84 18.75
N MET A 51 -6.23 -8.76 19.62
CA MET A 51 -7.62 -9.24 19.61
C MET A 51 -8.60 -8.10 19.84
N ALA A 52 -8.33 -7.25 20.84
CA ALA A 52 -9.17 -6.09 21.15
C ALA A 52 -9.28 -5.09 19.98
N GLU A 53 -8.24 -4.96 19.14
CA GLU A 53 -8.30 -4.13 17.93
C GLU A 53 -9.29 -4.68 16.89
N TYR A 54 -9.33 -6.01 16.70
CA TYR A 54 -10.28 -6.62 15.76
C TYR A 54 -11.74 -6.54 16.25
N GLU A 55 -11.98 -6.69 17.55
CA GLU A 55 -13.31 -6.65 18.18
C GLU A 55 -14.04 -5.32 17.94
N ARG A 56 -13.31 -4.23 17.72
CA ARG A 56 -13.87 -2.90 17.40
C ARG A 56 -14.63 -2.86 16.07
N TYR A 57 -14.33 -3.78 15.15
CA TYR A 57 -14.86 -3.77 13.78
C TYR A 57 -15.88 -4.86 13.50
N GLY A 58 -16.14 -5.75 14.45
CA GLY A 58 -17.12 -6.81 14.32
C GLY A 58 -16.67 -8.13 14.94
N THR A 59 -17.36 -9.20 14.59
CA THR A 59 -16.93 -10.54 14.96
C THR A 59 -15.77 -10.99 14.09
N TRP A 60 -14.92 -11.88 14.61
CA TRP A 60 -13.77 -12.32 13.86
C TRP A 60 -13.32 -13.73 14.22
N ARG A 61 -12.62 -14.36 13.29
CA ARG A 61 -11.96 -15.64 13.48
C ARG A 61 -10.64 -15.68 12.73
N TYR A 62 -9.59 -16.27 13.32
CA TYR A 62 -8.34 -16.50 12.62
C TYR A 62 -8.06 -17.98 12.38
N PHE A 63 -7.32 -18.25 11.32
CA PHE A 63 -6.83 -19.56 10.96
C PHE A 63 -5.31 -19.52 10.84
N LYS A 64 -4.67 -20.37 11.66
CA LYS A 64 -3.22 -20.48 11.63
C LYS A 64 -2.81 -21.32 10.43
N MET A 65 -1.91 -20.76 9.64
CA MET A 65 -1.32 -21.37 8.47
C MET A 65 0.20 -21.16 8.54
N SER A 66 0.96 -22.18 8.90
CA SER A 66 2.41 -22.07 9.06
C SER A 66 3.11 -21.80 7.72
N LYS A 67 4.39 -21.40 7.77
CA LYS A 67 5.18 -21.21 6.53
C LYS A 67 5.26 -22.48 5.69
N VAL A 68 5.27 -23.65 6.35
CA VAL A 68 5.28 -24.96 5.67
C VAL A 68 3.93 -25.18 4.98
N ASP A 69 2.80 -24.90 5.66
CA ASP A 69 1.47 -25.03 5.05
C ASP A 69 1.33 -24.14 3.82
N HIS A 70 1.80 -22.90 3.90
CA HIS A 70 1.83 -21.99 2.75
C HIS A 70 2.64 -22.53 1.59
N PHE A 71 3.83 -23.09 1.87
CA PHE A 71 4.68 -23.67 0.83
C PHE A 71 4.03 -24.90 0.19
N VAL A 72 3.49 -25.81 0.99
CA VAL A 72 2.77 -27.00 0.49
C VAL A 72 1.56 -26.59 -0.35
N SER A 73 0.79 -25.60 0.12
CA SER A 73 -0.34 -25.07 -0.65
C SER A 73 0.10 -24.42 -1.96
N ALA A 74 1.24 -23.71 -1.98
CA ALA A 74 1.79 -23.14 -3.20
C ALA A 74 2.08 -24.20 -4.26
N MET A 75 2.56 -25.38 -3.87
CA MET A 75 2.87 -26.48 -4.81
C MET A 75 1.66 -26.95 -5.63
N ARG A 76 0.44 -26.59 -5.24
CA ARG A 76 -0.78 -26.85 -6.03
C ARG A 76 -0.73 -26.22 -7.42
N PHE A 77 0.12 -25.21 -7.62
CA PHE A 77 0.31 -24.58 -8.94
C PHE A 77 0.78 -25.57 -10.02
N LEU A 78 1.36 -26.70 -9.63
CA LEU A 78 1.84 -27.74 -10.56
C LEU A 78 0.70 -28.48 -11.27
N TYR A 79 -0.49 -28.55 -10.65
CA TYR A 79 -1.64 -29.29 -11.16
C TYR A 79 -2.94 -28.47 -11.32
N ASN A 80 -2.85 -27.16 -11.10
CA ASN A 80 -3.94 -26.23 -11.43
C ASN A 80 -3.43 -25.00 -12.17
N SER A 81 -4.34 -24.21 -12.73
CA SER A 81 -4.03 -22.98 -13.47
C SER A 81 -4.06 -21.71 -12.64
N LEU A 82 -4.27 -21.81 -11.32
CA LEU A 82 -4.33 -20.66 -10.43
C LEU A 82 -2.94 -20.04 -10.24
N PRO A 83 -2.87 -18.70 -10.00
CA PRO A 83 -1.63 -18.04 -9.62
C PRO A 83 -0.99 -18.66 -8.38
N ILE A 84 0.35 -18.63 -8.31
CA ILE A 84 1.10 -19.20 -7.18
C ILE A 84 0.66 -18.53 -5.86
N GLN A 85 0.49 -17.21 -5.87
CA GLN A 85 0.07 -16.49 -4.67
C GLN A 85 -1.35 -16.84 -4.21
N VAL A 86 -2.27 -17.18 -5.12
CA VAL A 86 -3.62 -17.66 -4.77
C VAL A 86 -3.51 -19.03 -4.10
N ASN A 87 -2.72 -19.94 -4.69
CA ASN A 87 -2.46 -21.23 -4.09
C ASN A 87 -1.77 -21.11 -2.74
N TYR A 88 -0.78 -20.22 -2.59
CA TYR A 88 0.00 -20.00 -1.36
C TYR A 88 -0.90 -19.65 -0.15
N TYR A 89 -1.95 -18.87 -0.36
CA TYR A 89 -2.87 -18.46 0.70
C TYR A 89 -4.13 -19.33 0.82
N TYR A 90 -4.26 -20.40 0.03
CA TYR A 90 -5.41 -21.28 0.08
C TYR A 90 -5.26 -22.35 1.17
N SER A 91 -6.29 -22.47 2.01
CA SER A 91 -6.41 -23.53 3.04
C SER A 91 -7.77 -24.21 2.95
N LYS A 92 -7.77 -25.54 2.82
CA LYS A 92 -9.02 -26.32 2.82
C LYS A 92 -9.82 -26.15 4.12
N LYS A 93 -9.12 -25.95 5.25
CA LYS A 93 -9.75 -25.72 6.55
C LYS A 93 -10.53 -24.39 6.56
N VAL A 94 -9.95 -23.34 5.96
CA VAL A 94 -10.62 -22.04 5.81
C VAL A 94 -11.81 -22.17 4.86
N GLN A 95 -11.63 -22.87 3.72
CA GLN A 95 -12.72 -23.11 2.76
C GLN A 95 -13.90 -23.83 3.41
N ASN A 96 -13.66 -24.95 4.11
CA ASN A 96 -14.72 -25.71 4.79
C ASN A 96 -15.48 -24.84 5.82
N TYR A 97 -14.78 -23.95 6.51
CA TYR A 97 -15.41 -23.02 7.44
C TYR A 97 -16.31 -22.02 6.70
N ILE A 98 -15.78 -21.40 5.64
CA ILE A 98 -16.55 -20.47 4.80
C ILE A 98 -17.81 -21.18 4.25
N ASP A 99 -17.65 -22.37 3.68
CA ASP A 99 -18.76 -23.16 3.12
C ASP A 99 -19.85 -23.42 4.16
N SER A 100 -19.49 -23.54 5.45
CA SER A 100 -20.45 -23.79 6.53
C SER A 100 -21.22 -22.57 7.00
N ILE A 101 -20.73 -21.35 6.73
CA ILE A 101 -21.34 -20.11 7.25
C ILE A 101 -21.81 -19.15 6.16
N ILE A 102 -21.42 -19.35 4.90
CA ILE A 102 -21.59 -18.36 3.83
C ILE A 102 -23.03 -17.94 3.61
N ASN A 103 -23.99 -18.85 3.80
CA ASN A 103 -25.42 -18.59 3.62
C ASN A 103 -26.02 -17.64 4.68
N ASP A 104 -25.28 -17.34 5.74
CA ASP A 104 -25.69 -16.39 6.79
C ASP A 104 -25.32 -14.94 6.44
N TYR A 105 -24.64 -14.71 5.29
CA TYR A 105 -24.12 -13.41 4.87
C TYR A 105 -24.75 -12.94 3.57
N ASP A 106 -24.92 -11.63 3.46
CA ASP A 106 -25.47 -10.97 2.27
C ASP A 106 -24.38 -10.61 1.26
N VAL A 107 -23.20 -10.28 1.76
CA VAL A 107 -22.08 -9.78 0.97
C VAL A 107 -20.77 -10.42 1.42
N VAL A 108 -19.89 -10.69 0.46
CA VAL A 108 -18.48 -11.05 0.73
C VAL A 108 -17.55 -10.00 0.16
N TYR A 109 -16.50 -9.68 0.90
CA TYR A 109 -15.45 -8.75 0.48
C TYR A 109 -14.09 -9.45 0.48
N CYS A 110 -13.51 -9.57 -0.71
CA CYS A 110 -12.21 -10.16 -0.93
C CYS A 110 -11.16 -9.07 -1.01
N ASN A 111 -10.33 -8.98 0.02
CA ASN A 111 -9.18 -8.09 0.00
C ASN A 111 -8.01 -8.75 -0.72
N ASN A 112 -7.72 -8.30 -1.95
CA ASN A 112 -6.74 -8.83 -2.87
C ASN A 112 -7.15 -10.16 -3.53
N LEU A 113 -6.66 -10.39 -4.75
CA LEU A 113 -6.92 -11.61 -5.54
C LEU A 113 -6.56 -12.92 -4.81
N ARG A 114 -5.69 -12.85 -3.78
CA ARG A 114 -5.25 -14.01 -2.97
C ARG A 114 -6.38 -14.71 -2.24
N THR A 115 -7.44 -13.97 -1.93
CA THR A 115 -8.58 -14.48 -1.13
C THR A 115 -9.81 -14.79 -1.98
N ALA A 116 -9.81 -14.39 -3.25
CA ALA A 116 -10.98 -14.50 -4.11
C ALA A 116 -11.42 -15.94 -4.37
N GLU A 117 -10.46 -16.90 -4.42
CA GLU A 117 -10.76 -18.31 -4.71
C GLU A 117 -11.71 -18.94 -3.68
N TYR A 118 -11.70 -18.45 -2.44
CA TYR A 118 -12.62 -18.92 -1.39
C TYR A 118 -14.09 -18.66 -1.72
N PHE A 119 -14.39 -17.66 -2.55
CA PHE A 119 -15.77 -17.23 -2.83
C PHE A 119 -16.21 -17.43 -4.27
N ARG A 120 -15.33 -17.88 -5.17
CA ARG A 120 -15.68 -18.01 -6.59
C ARG A 120 -16.88 -18.91 -6.85
N ARG A 121 -17.06 -19.96 -6.05
CA ARG A 121 -18.15 -20.93 -6.18
C ARG A 121 -19.44 -20.50 -5.51
N HIS A 122 -19.43 -19.46 -4.69
CA HIS A 122 -20.58 -18.98 -3.93
C HIS A 122 -21.30 -17.87 -4.69
N THR A 123 -22.17 -18.26 -5.64
CA THR A 123 -22.90 -17.32 -6.48
C THR A 123 -24.21 -16.83 -5.87
N SER A 124 -24.61 -17.35 -4.71
CA SER A 124 -25.83 -16.94 -3.98
C SER A 124 -25.65 -15.67 -3.17
N VAL A 125 -24.41 -15.20 -2.95
CA VAL A 125 -24.09 -13.99 -2.20
C VAL A 125 -23.43 -12.97 -3.11
N SER A 126 -23.65 -11.68 -2.85
CA SER A 126 -22.99 -10.61 -3.58
C SER A 126 -21.48 -10.58 -3.28
N ARG A 127 -20.64 -10.53 -4.33
CA ARG A 127 -19.19 -10.66 -4.21
C ARG A 127 -18.48 -9.40 -4.68
N VAL A 128 -17.67 -8.84 -3.79
CA VAL A 128 -16.80 -7.69 -4.07
C VAL A 128 -15.35 -8.13 -4.07
N ILE A 129 -14.62 -7.77 -5.12
CA ILE A 129 -13.15 -7.93 -5.19
C ILE A 129 -12.46 -6.58 -5.15
N ASP A 130 -11.58 -6.37 -4.21
CA ASP A 130 -10.61 -5.28 -4.22
C ASP A 130 -9.26 -5.84 -4.69
N PHE A 131 -8.89 -5.54 -5.93
CA PHE A 131 -7.61 -6.00 -6.49
C PHE A 131 -6.40 -5.37 -5.81
N VAL A 132 -6.61 -4.23 -5.13
CA VAL A 132 -5.56 -3.44 -4.49
C VAL A 132 -4.58 -2.91 -5.53
N ASP A 133 -3.52 -3.65 -5.83
CA ASP A 133 -2.44 -3.28 -6.75
C ASP A 133 -2.25 -4.40 -7.80
N ALA A 134 -2.74 -4.15 -9.01
CA ALA A 134 -2.67 -5.10 -10.11
C ALA A 134 -1.30 -5.12 -10.81
N MET A 135 -0.54 -4.01 -10.77
CA MET A 135 0.71 -3.85 -11.53
C MET A 135 1.96 -4.40 -10.83
N ASN A 136 1.92 -4.68 -9.55
CA ASN A 136 3.10 -5.11 -8.75
C ASN A 136 3.83 -6.31 -9.34
N TYR A 137 3.09 -7.20 -9.98
CA TYR A 137 3.64 -8.44 -10.51
C TYR A 137 4.55 -8.24 -11.71
N GLU A 138 4.22 -7.34 -12.62
CA GLU A 138 5.02 -7.05 -13.79
C GLU A 138 6.37 -6.41 -13.42
N LYS A 139 6.37 -5.51 -12.44
CA LYS A 139 7.58 -4.84 -11.96
C LYS A 139 8.51 -5.80 -11.19
N ALA A 140 7.97 -6.69 -10.35
CA ALA A 140 8.75 -7.69 -9.62
C ALA A 140 9.54 -8.61 -10.57
N ARG A 141 8.97 -8.97 -11.72
CA ARG A 141 9.60 -9.80 -12.74
C ARG A 141 10.88 -9.18 -13.34
N LYS A 142 10.91 -7.85 -13.48
CA LYS A 142 12.07 -7.15 -14.11
C LYS A 142 13.35 -7.27 -13.30
N HIS A 143 13.24 -7.40 -11.98
CA HIS A 143 14.38 -7.42 -11.05
C HIS A 143 14.78 -8.83 -10.56
N ALA A 144 14.12 -9.90 -11.05
CA ALA A 144 14.39 -11.25 -10.63
C ALA A 144 15.60 -11.88 -11.33
N ASN A 145 16.26 -12.87 -10.69
CA ASN A 145 17.27 -13.71 -11.32
C ASN A 145 16.66 -14.61 -12.41
N LEU A 146 17.49 -15.23 -13.26
CA LEU A 146 17.06 -15.96 -14.46
C LEU A 146 16.04 -17.06 -14.15
N LEU A 147 16.26 -17.85 -13.10
CA LEU A 147 15.35 -18.95 -12.69
C LEU A 147 14.01 -18.38 -12.21
N MET A 148 14.06 -17.37 -11.35
CA MET A 148 12.85 -16.72 -10.84
C MET A 148 12.10 -15.94 -11.92
N LYS A 149 12.78 -15.45 -12.96
CA LYS A 149 12.11 -14.83 -14.13
C LYS A 149 11.16 -15.80 -14.83
N VAL A 150 11.53 -17.08 -14.97
CA VAL A 150 10.67 -18.09 -15.58
C VAL A 150 9.42 -18.29 -14.70
N VAL A 151 9.60 -18.50 -13.40
CA VAL A 151 8.50 -18.67 -12.45
C VAL A 151 7.57 -17.46 -12.45
N TYR A 152 8.12 -16.26 -12.34
CA TYR A 152 7.33 -15.02 -12.38
C TYR A 152 6.64 -14.79 -13.72
N ASN A 153 7.23 -15.24 -14.85
CA ASN A 153 6.60 -15.12 -16.14
C ASN A 153 5.35 -16.03 -16.25
N ILE A 154 5.46 -17.26 -15.79
CA ILE A 154 4.32 -18.20 -15.73
C ILE A 154 3.23 -17.61 -14.84
N ASP A 155 3.59 -17.19 -13.64
CA ASP A 155 2.63 -16.67 -12.66
C ASP A 155 2.01 -15.34 -13.11
N TYR A 156 2.76 -14.48 -13.79
CA TYR A 156 2.25 -13.27 -14.43
C TYR A 156 1.12 -13.55 -15.43
N HIS A 157 1.31 -14.53 -16.32
CA HIS A 157 0.26 -14.93 -17.28
C HIS A 157 -0.96 -15.51 -16.57
N ARG A 158 -0.75 -16.32 -15.53
CA ARG A 158 -1.85 -16.86 -14.72
C ARG A 158 -2.61 -15.76 -13.98
N CYS A 159 -1.90 -14.78 -13.41
CA CYS A 159 -2.53 -13.63 -12.77
C CYS A 159 -3.42 -12.84 -13.73
N LYS A 160 -2.94 -12.54 -14.93
CA LYS A 160 -3.76 -11.83 -15.95
C LYS A 160 -5.04 -12.55 -16.29
N ILE A 161 -4.96 -13.87 -16.52
CA ILE A 161 -6.13 -14.71 -16.82
C ILE A 161 -7.07 -14.72 -15.61
N TYR A 162 -6.53 -14.85 -14.42
CA TYR A 162 -7.29 -14.94 -13.18
C TYR A 162 -7.97 -13.61 -12.84
N GLU A 163 -7.28 -12.47 -12.98
CA GLU A 163 -7.87 -11.13 -12.83
C GLU A 163 -9.05 -10.90 -13.78
N SER A 164 -8.88 -11.29 -15.05
CA SER A 164 -9.96 -11.22 -16.04
C SER A 164 -11.16 -12.11 -15.67
N LEU A 165 -10.89 -13.29 -15.12
CA LEU A 165 -11.92 -14.22 -14.65
C LEU A 165 -12.66 -13.66 -13.43
N LEU A 166 -11.94 -13.11 -12.44
CA LEU A 166 -12.54 -12.50 -11.28
C LEU A 166 -13.40 -11.29 -11.66
N LEU A 167 -12.93 -10.46 -12.61
CA LEU A 167 -13.72 -9.34 -13.10
C LEU A 167 -15.03 -9.78 -13.75
N GLN A 168 -15.05 -10.94 -14.40
CA GLN A 168 -16.26 -11.53 -14.97
C GLN A 168 -17.21 -12.10 -13.92
N GLU A 169 -16.66 -12.81 -12.92
CA GLU A 169 -17.42 -13.60 -11.96
C GLU A 169 -17.93 -12.79 -10.77
N PHE A 170 -17.19 -11.78 -10.30
CA PHE A 170 -17.55 -10.97 -9.14
C PHE A 170 -18.49 -9.85 -9.51
N ASP A 171 -19.42 -9.50 -8.62
CA ASP A 171 -20.45 -8.49 -8.90
C ASP A 171 -19.85 -7.09 -8.99
N ASN A 172 -18.90 -6.78 -8.09
CA ASN A 172 -18.21 -5.50 -8.02
C ASN A 172 -16.71 -5.67 -7.92
N ALA A 173 -15.98 -4.70 -8.48
CA ALA A 173 -14.53 -4.66 -8.46
C ALA A 173 -14.01 -3.27 -8.10
N ALA A 174 -12.95 -3.23 -7.28
CA ALA A 174 -12.23 -2.02 -6.92
C ALA A 174 -10.74 -2.15 -7.19
N VAL A 175 -10.10 -1.00 -7.42
CA VAL A 175 -8.64 -0.81 -7.50
C VAL A 175 -8.26 0.51 -6.82
N ILE A 176 -6.97 0.71 -6.54
CA ILE A 176 -6.51 1.94 -5.87
C ILE A 176 -6.23 3.11 -6.82
N SER A 177 -6.05 2.86 -8.13
CA SER A 177 -5.73 3.91 -9.10
C SER A 177 -6.32 3.66 -10.47
N ASP A 178 -6.47 4.73 -11.28
CA ASP A 178 -6.87 4.62 -12.68
C ASP A 178 -5.86 3.83 -13.52
N ILE A 179 -4.58 3.86 -13.16
CA ILE A 179 -3.52 3.08 -13.83
C ILE A 179 -3.78 1.58 -13.68
N ASP A 180 -4.13 1.14 -12.46
CA ASP A 180 -4.48 -0.27 -12.19
C ASP A 180 -5.77 -0.67 -12.91
N LYS A 181 -6.78 0.22 -12.90
CA LYS A 181 -8.03 0.02 -13.65
C LYS A 181 -7.76 -0.19 -15.13
N ASP A 182 -7.00 0.70 -15.74
CA ASP A 182 -6.66 0.62 -17.17
C ASP A 182 -5.84 -0.63 -17.49
N TYR A 183 -4.96 -1.04 -16.58
CA TYR A 183 -4.18 -2.26 -16.73
C TYR A 183 -5.07 -3.51 -16.73
N ILE A 184 -5.98 -3.65 -15.77
CA ILE A 184 -6.91 -4.78 -15.70
C ILE A 184 -7.82 -4.79 -16.91
N LEU A 185 -8.42 -3.65 -17.30
CA LEU A 185 -9.33 -3.57 -18.44
C LEU A 185 -8.64 -3.87 -19.78
N ARG A 186 -7.39 -3.44 -19.98
CA ARG A 186 -6.61 -3.77 -21.18
C ARG A 186 -6.30 -5.27 -21.30
N ASN A 187 -6.15 -5.95 -20.16
CA ASN A 187 -5.83 -7.37 -20.11
C ASN A 187 -7.06 -8.27 -19.97
N SER A 188 -8.24 -7.68 -19.81
CA SER A 188 -9.50 -8.40 -19.67
C SER A 188 -10.29 -8.42 -20.99
N LYS A 189 -10.99 -9.53 -21.23
CA LYS A 189 -11.98 -9.63 -22.32
C LYS A 189 -13.32 -8.98 -21.97
N VAL A 190 -13.53 -8.69 -20.69
CA VAL A 190 -14.78 -8.14 -20.15
C VAL A 190 -14.60 -6.65 -19.87
N LYS A 191 -15.53 -5.85 -20.39
CA LYS A 191 -15.62 -4.42 -20.08
C LYS A 191 -16.63 -4.23 -18.93
N LYS A 192 -16.19 -4.43 -17.70
CA LYS A 192 -16.97 -4.16 -16.49
C LYS A 192 -16.48 -2.88 -15.85
N ASN A 193 -17.36 -2.16 -15.18
CA ASN A 193 -16.93 -0.99 -14.42
C ASN A 193 -16.12 -1.43 -13.20
N ILE A 194 -14.89 -0.91 -13.10
CA ILE A 194 -14.03 -1.05 -11.92
C ILE A 194 -14.05 0.29 -11.19
N GLN A 195 -14.42 0.27 -9.92
CA GLN A 195 -14.43 1.48 -9.10
C GLN A 195 -13.00 1.80 -8.65
N VAL A 196 -12.57 3.03 -8.88
CA VAL A 196 -11.32 3.51 -8.30
C VAL A 196 -11.61 4.01 -6.89
N VAL A 197 -10.93 3.43 -5.92
CA VAL A 197 -11.01 3.81 -4.50
C VAL A 197 -9.59 3.96 -3.98
N GLY A 198 -9.13 5.18 -3.85
CA GLY A 198 -7.75 5.51 -3.44
C GLY A 198 -7.43 5.06 -2.00
N ASN A 199 -6.16 5.16 -1.64
CA ASN A 199 -5.75 5.03 -0.24
C ASN A 199 -6.02 6.34 0.50
N MET A 200 -6.46 6.23 1.76
CA MET A 200 -6.66 7.39 2.62
C MET A 200 -5.33 7.86 3.21
N ALA A 201 -5.24 9.17 3.44
CA ALA A 201 -4.22 9.74 4.30
C ALA A 201 -4.87 10.48 5.47
N ASP A 202 -4.23 10.42 6.63
CA ASP A 202 -4.65 11.18 7.78
C ASP A 202 -4.33 12.67 7.57
N VAL A 203 -5.32 13.51 7.86
CA VAL A 203 -5.20 14.97 7.80
C VAL A 203 -5.48 15.64 9.14
N SER A 204 -5.62 14.84 10.21
CA SER A 204 -5.93 15.34 11.57
C SER A 204 -4.82 16.23 12.12
N GLU A 205 -3.58 15.87 11.90
CA GLU A 205 -2.42 16.62 12.39
C GLU A 205 -1.84 17.51 11.27
N TYR A 206 -1.87 18.82 11.48
CA TYR A 206 -1.08 19.76 10.69
C TYR A 206 0.26 19.97 11.38
N VAL A 207 1.30 19.85 10.61
CA VAL A 207 2.66 20.05 11.08
C VAL A 207 3.15 21.42 10.64
N GLU A 208 3.42 22.29 11.60
CA GLU A 208 4.04 23.59 11.31
C GLU A 208 5.42 23.39 10.69
N GLU A 209 5.78 24.34 9.84
CA GLU A 209 7.08 24.32 9.18
C GLU A 209 8.20 24.54 10.18
N THR A 210 9.16 23.62 10.21
CA THR A 210 10.35 23.72 11.06
C THR A 210 11.47 24.49 10.36
N GLU A 211 12.26 25.20 11.17
CA GLU A 211 13.50 25.77 10.69
C GLU A 211 14.59 24.70 10.58
N GLY A 212 15.52 24.92 9.66
CA GLY A 212 16.63 23.99 9.42
C GLY A 212 16.60 23.28 8.09
N HIS A 213 17.61 22.44 7.88
CA HIS A 213 17.84 21.75 6.61
C HIS A 213 17.74 20.23 6.78
N ASN A 214 16.64 19.78 7.42
CA ASN A 214 16.41 18.36 7.63
C ASN A 214 15.58 17.76 6.50
N LEU A 215 16.06 16.68 5.96
CA LEU A 215 15.34 15.83 4.99
C LEU A 215 14.94 14.53 5.66
N ALA A 216 13.79 13.96 5.31
CA ALA A 216 13.42 12.64 5.78
C ALA A 216 12.83 11.77 4.66
N PHE A 217 13.16 10.48 4.72
CA PHE A 217 12.50 9.41 3.97
C PHE A 217 11.83 8.47 4.97
N ILE A 218 10.55 8.19 4.77
CA ILE A 218 9.76 7.35 5.67
C ILE A 218 9.31 6.08 4.96
N GLY A 219 9.54 4.90 5.58
CA GLY A 219 9.06 3.64 5.01
C GLY A 219 9.72 2.41 5.62
N LYS A 220 9.19 1.23 5.33
CA LYS A 220 9.78 -0.03 5.78
C LYS A 220 11.12 -0.28 5.09
N MET A 221 12.19 -0.35 5.86
CA MET A 221 13.57 -0.41 5.34
C MET A 221 14.07 -1.82 4.97
N SER A 222 13.21 -2.84 5.05
CA SER A 222 13.43 -4.16 4.44
C SER A 222 12.75 -4.31 3.07
N TYR A 223 12.06 -3.29 2.57
CA TYR A 223 11.39 -3.31 1.27
C TYR A 223 12.35 -2.84 0.19
N ALA A 224 12.66 -3.71 -0.78
CA ALA A 224 13.69 -3.48 -1.79
C ALA A 224 13.59 -2.13 -2.53
N PRO A 225 12.42 -1.63 -2.96
CA PRO A 225 12.29 -0.30 -3.54
C PRO A 225 12.74 0.84 -2.61
N ASN A 226 12.48 0.73 -1.30
CA ASN A 226 12.91 1.74 -0.32
C ASN A 226 14.43 1.70 -0.12
N ILE A 227 15.00 0.50 -0.01
CA ILE A 227 16.46 0.29 0.10
C ILE A 227 17.16 0.95 -1.09
N LEU A 228 16.69 0.67 -2.31
CA LEU A 228 17.24 1.23 -3.54
C LEU A 228 17.14 2.76 -3.55
N ALA A 229 15.99 3.31 -3.17
CA ALA A 229 15.72 4.75 -3.16
C ALA A 229 16.68 5.49 -2.21
N VAL A 230 16.77 5.06 -0.93
CA VAL A 230 17.63 5.74 0.05
C VAL A 230 19.11 5.56 -0.26
N SER A 231 19.51 4.39 -0.78
CA SER A 231 20.89 4.13 -1.16
C SER A 231 21.35 5.01 -2.32
N ASN A 232 20.50 5.14 -3.36
CA ASN A 232 20.77 6.05 -4.47
C ASN A 232 20.83 7.50 -4.01
N PHE A 233 19.87 7.92 -3.19
CA PHE A 233 19.80 9.29 -2.69
C PHE A 233 21.06 9.68 -1.90
N VAL A 234 21.50 8.85 -0.96
CA VAL A 234 22.70 9.10 -0.16
C VAL A 234 23.96 9.12 -1.04
N LYS A 235 24.03 8.26 -2.05
CA LYS A 235 25.21 8.15 -2.92
C LYS A 235 25.28 9.26 -3.97
N ASN A 236 24.17 9.63 -4.59
CA ASN A 236 24.20 10.44 -5.81
C ASN A 236 23.56 11.83 -5.60
N VAL A 237 22.53 12.00 -4.77
CA VAL A 237 21.81 13.27 -4.61
C VAL A 237 22.32 14.07 -3.41
N LEU A 238 22.44 13.43 -2.24
CA LEU A 238 22.82 14.10 -1.00
C LEU A 238 24.18 14.82 -1.08
N PRO A 239 25.24 14.29 -1.73
CA PRO A 239 26.50 15.02 -1.91
C PRO A 239 26.34 16.35 -2.68
N LEU A 240 25.48 16.37 -3.72
CA LEU A 240 25.20 17.58 -4.48
C LEU A 240 24.53 18.65 -3.62
N ILE A 241 23.60 18.24 -2.76
CA ILE A 241 22.95 19.16 -1.81
C ILE A 241 23.96 19.68 -0.79
N ARG A 242 24.79 18.82 -0.21
CA ARG A 242 25.80 19.18 0.82
C ARG A 242 26.86 20.14 0.31
N ASN A 243 27.17 20.13 -0.97
CA ASN A 243 28.09 21.10 -1.57
C ASN A 243 27.56 22.54 -1.46
N LYS A 244 26.26 22.74 -1.38
CA LYS A 244 25.60 24.06 -1.27
C LYS A 244 25.08 24.35 0.14
N ILE A 245 24.60 23.29 0.82
CA ILE A 245 24.00 23.35 2.18
C ILE A 245 24.70 22.29 3.04
N PRO A 246 25.89 22.62 3.63
CA PRO A 246 26.73 21.63 4.32
C PRO A 246 26.11 21.06 5.61
N ASP A 247 25.16 21.74 6.22
CA ASP A 247 24.50 21.33 7.46
C ASP A 247 23.28 20.42 7.25
N VAL A 248 22.92 20.10 6.00
CA VAL A 248 21.78 19.22 5.71
C VAL A 248 21.93 17.86 6.40
N THR A 249 20.88 17.44 7.09
CA THR A 249 20.78 16.13 7.74
C THR A 249 19.68 15.31 7.06
N PHE A 250 19.95 14.04 6.80
CA PHE A 250 19.00 13.13 6.18
C PHE A 250 18.61 12.00 7.14
N TYR A 251 17.33 11.90 7.44
CA TYR A 251 16.74 10.90 8.31
C TYR A 251 16.12 9.78 7.46
N ILE A 252 16.55 8.54 7.67
CA ILE A 252 15.99 7.33 7.07
C ILE A 252 15.17 6.63 8.16
N VAL A 253 13.85 6.82 8.09
CA VAL A 253 12.92 6.47 9.18
C VAL A 253 12.13 5.22 8.80
N GLY A 254 12.22 4.18 9.65
CA GLY A 254 11.33 3.03 9.52
C GLY A 254 11.89 1.69 9.96
N ALA A 255 10.96 0.77 10.16
CA ALA A 255 11.23 -0.55 10.74
C ALA A 255 12.11 -1.45 9.85
N SER A 256 12.80 -2.38 10.54
CA SER A 256 13.54 -3.48 9.94
C SER A 256 14.55 -3.04 8.86
N PRO A 257 15.50 -2.14 9.19
CA PRO A 257 16.50 -1.70 8.22
C PRO A 257 17.38 -2.87 7.76
N ASP A 258 17.51 -2.99 6.42
CA ASP A 258 18.43 -3.93 5.79
C ASP A 258 19.89 -3.56 6.13
N ARG A 259 20.81 -4.52 5.99
CA ARG A 259 22.23 -4.30 6.24
C ARG A 259 22.84 -3.18 5.39
N ASP A 260 22.37 -3.05 4.15
CA ASP A 260 22.89 -1.99 3.27
C ASP A 260 22.36 -0.61 3.65
N VAL A 261 21.15 -0.52 4.20
CA VAL A 261 20.61 0.72 4.78
C VAL A 261 21.37 1.08 6.07
N LEU A 262 21.64 0.11 6.94
CA LEU A 262 22.39 0.35 8.18
C LEU A 262 23.80 0.90 7.94
N LYS A 263 24.46 0.49 6.84
CA LYS A 263 25.79 1.02 6.44
C LYS A 263 25.74 2.51 6.04
N LEU A 264 24.59 3.06 5.72
CA LEU A 264 24.44 4.48 5.38
C LEU A 264 24.48 5.39 6.62
N HIS A 265 24.24 4.81 7.80
CA HIS A 265 24.24 5.56 9.07
C HIS A 265 25.65 6.03 9.44
N ASP A 266 25.85 7.34 9.48
CA ASP A 266 27.13 7.97 9.90
C ASP A 266 27.05 8.60 11.30
N GLY A 267 25.88 8.55 11.94
CA GLY A 267 25.62 9.09 13.27
C GLY A 267 25.64 10.62 13.37
N LYS A 268 25.81 11.34 12.25
CA LYS A 268 25.94 12.81 12.23
C LYS A 268 25.00 13.47 11.22
N LYS A 269 25.08 13.05 9.98
CA LYS A 269 24.40 13.68 8.84
C LYS A 269 23.46 12.73 8.09
N VAL A 270 23.65 11.42 8.24
CA VAL A 270 22.71 10.38 7.80
C VAL A 270 22.33 9.56 9.00
N ILE A 271 21.08 9.65 9.38
CA ILE A 271 20.54 9.00 10.58
C ILE A 271 19.54 7.92 10.19
N VAL A 272 19.87 6.66 10.43
CA VAL A 272 18.95 5.51 10.27
C VAL A 272 18.34 5.24 11.64
N THR A 273 17.02 5.44 11.77
CA THR A 273 16.36 5.37 13.08
C THR A 273 15.95 3.96 13.49
N GLY A 274 15.70 3.08 12.52
CA GLY A 274 14.96 1.84 12.81
C GLY A 274 13.47 2.10 13.04
N PHE A 275 12.82 1.22 13.79
CA PHE A 275 11.42 1.40 14.18
C PHE A 275 11.26 2.62 15.08
N VAL A 276 10.24 3.41 14.83
CA VAL A 276 9.83 4.54 15.65
C VAL A 276 8.37 4.38 16.06
N GLU A 277 8.03 4.74 17.28
CA GLU A 277 6.64 4.65 17.75
C GLU A 277 5.77 5.73 17.12
N ASN A 278 6.32 6.94 16.95
CA ASN A 278 5.61 8.09 16.42
C ASN A 278 6.32 8.64 15.17
N ILE A 279 5.74 8.41 14.02
CA ILE A 279 6.23 8.94 12.73
C ILE A 279 6.10 10.46 12.64
N ASN A 280 5.12 11.05 13.34
CA ASN A 280 4.84 12.49 13.27
C ASN A 280 6.00 13.34 13.79
N GLU A 281 6.81 12.81 14.71
CA GLU A 281 8.04 13.48 15.17
C GLU A 281 9.00 13.77 14.01
N TYR A 282 9.09 12.86 13.04
CA TYR A 282 9.95 13.01 11.86
C TYR A 282 9.31 13.84 10.75
N PHE A 283 7.97 13.87 10.65
CA PHE A 283 7.31 14.89 9.85
C PHE A 283 7.56 16.27 10.44
N ASN A 284 7.48 16.43 11.77
CA ASN A 284 7.77 17.69 12.46
C ASN A 284 9.22 18.13 12.23
N LEU A 285 10.17 17.22 12.37
CA LEU A 285 11.60 17.49 12.26
C LEU A 285 12.04 17.86 10.83
N ALA A 286 11.40 17.26 9.82
CA ALA A 286 11.81 17.43 8.42
C ALA A 286 11.30 18.75 7.82
N SER A 287 12.16 19.46 7.13
CA SER A 287 11.80 20.58 6.25
C SER A 287 11.23 20.08 4.91
N ILE A 288 11.75 18.96 4.40
CA ILE A 288 11.28 18.34 3.16
C ILE A 288 11.22 16.82 3.36
N ILE A 289 10.12 16.23 2.95
CA ILE A 289 10.03 14.77 2.81
C ILE A 289 10.48 14.40 1.39
N VAL A 290 11.48 13.53 1.29
CA VAL A 290 11.98 13.05 0.02
C VAL A 290 11.56 11.60 -0.23
N ALA A 291 11.06 11.32 -1.43
CA ALA A 291 10.68 9.98 -1.84
C ALA A 291 11.28 9.65 -3.23
N PRO A 292 12.62 9.47 -3.33
CA PRO A 292 13.35 9.34 -4.58
C PRO A 292 13.20 7.92 -5.16
N MET A 293 11.97 7.51 -5.43
CA MET A 293 11.63 6.15 -5.83
C MET A 293 12.16 5.83 -7.23
N LEU A 294 12.99 4.81 -7.35
CA LEU A 294 13.52 4.29 -8.62
C LEU A 294 12.76 3.05 -9.10
N SER A 295 12.00 2.44 -8.21
CA SER A 295 11.11 1.31 -8.49
C SER A 295 9.96 1.33 -7.49
N GLY A 296 8.93 0.56 -7.77
CA GLY A 296 7.72 0.49 -6.98
C GLY A 296 6.50 0.53 -7.88
N ALA A 297 5.33 0.41 -7.32
CA ALA A 297 4.06 0.47 -8.02
C ALA A 297 3.00 1.12 -7.15
N GLY A 298 2.00 1.72 -7.80
CA GLY A 298 0.84 2.28 -7.15
C GLY A 298 1.12 3.50 -6.27
N ILE A 299 0.09 3.95 -5.57
CA ILE A 299 0.15 5.12 -4.69
C ILE A 299 1.11 4.86 -3.51
N GLN A 300 2.07 5.76 -3.34
CA GLN A 300 3.03 5.70 -2.24
C GLN A 300 2.44 6.33 -0.98
N ASN A 301 2.03 5.49 -0.01
CA ASN A 301 1.41 5.97 1.25
C ASN A 301 2.27 7.02 1.99
N LYS A 302 3.60 6.89 1.96
CA LYS A 302 4.52 7.85 2.58
C LYS A 302 4.38 9.27 1.99
N ILE A 303 4.07 9.37 0.70
CA ILE A 303 3.86 10.65 0.01
C ILE A 303 2.55 11.27 0.45
N ILE A 304 1.44 10.52 0.37
CA ILE A 304 0.13 11.06 0.74
C ILE A 304 0.03 11.37 2.25
N GLN A 305 0.73 10.64 3.11
CA GLN A 305 0.85 10.95 4.53
C GLN A 305 1.61 12.25 4.76
N ALA A 306 2.76 12.45 4.10
CA ALA A 306 3.52 13.69 4.16
C ALA A 306 2.71 14.88 3.65
N MET A 307 2.02 14.73 2.53
CA MET A 307 1.10 15.73 1.99
C MET A 307 -0.03 16.05 2.99
N GLY A 308 -0.64 15.02 3.58
CA GLY A 308 -1.69 15.17 4.60
C GLY A 308 -1.23 15.94 5.84
N SER A 309 0.01 15.77 6.24
CA SER A 309 0.65 16.52 7.33
C SER A 309 1.06 17.95 6.93
N GLY A 310 0.87 18.36 5.67
CA GLY A 310 1.23 19.69 5.18
C GLY A 310 2.71 19.86 4.86
N LYS A 311 3.45 18.77 4.68
CA LYS A 311 4.88 18.82 4.35
C LYS A 311 5.13 18.97 2.85
N CYS A 312 6.16 19.74 2.53
CA CYS A 312 6.70 19.80 1.19
C CYS A 312 7.30 18.43 0.82
N VAL A 313 6.95 17.92 -0.37
CA VAL A 313 7.40 16.63 -0.86
C VAL A 313 8.17 16.78 -2.16
N VAL A 314 9.34 16.12 -2.24
CA VAL A 314 10.11 15.98 -3.47
C VAL A 314 10.19 14.49 -3.82
N THR A 315 9.79 14.14 -5.03
CA THR A 315 9.71 12.73 -5.46
C THR A 315 10.11 12.59 -6.94
N THR A 316 10.01 11.36 -7.45
CA THR A 316 10.21 11.01 -8.85
C THR A 316 8.87 10.75 -9.54
N PRO A 317 8.80 10.64 -10.88
CA PRO A 317 7.59 10.20 -11.58
C PRO A 317 7.06 8.85 -11.09
N ILE A 318 7.96 7.92 -10.69
CA ILE A 318 7.58 6.63 -10.11
C ILE A 318 6.94 6.81 -8.72
N GLY A 319 7.48 7.72 -7.90
CA GLY A 319 6.91 8.00 -6.59
C GLY A 319 5.55 8.68 -6.64
N ALA A 320 5.31 9.51 -7.65
CA ALA A 320 4.04 10.21 -7.87
C ALA A 320 3.00 9.36 -8.63
N GLU A 321 3.35 8.12 -9.01
CA GLU A 321 2.46 7.24 -9.78
C GLU A 321 1.10 7.05 -9.07
N GLY A 322 0.00 7.26 -9.78
CA GLY A 322 -1.36 7.14 -9.25
C GLY A 322 -1.90 8.41 -8.58
N LEU A 323 -1.13 9.49 -8.50
CA LEU A 323 -1.58 10.80 -8.03
C LEU A 323 -1.80 11.74 -9.22
N ILE A 324 -2.89 12.52 -9.18
CA ILE A 324 -3.19 13.56 -10.20
C ILE A 324 -2.67 14.90 -9.66
N ILE A 325 -1.38 15.16 -9.84
CA ILE A 325 -0.68 16.31 -9.27
C ILE A 325 -0.58 17.46 -10.29
N LYS A 326 -0.83 18.69 -9.83
CA LYS A 326 -0.75 19.92 -10.62
C LYS A 326 0.21 20.94 -10.03
N GLY A 327 1.22 20.48 -9.26
CA GLY A 327 2.21 21.35 -8.63
C GLY A 327 2.24 21.27 -7.10
N GLU A 328 1.37 20.46 -6.49
CA GLU A 328 1.28 20.31 -5.04
C GLU A 328 2.50 19.60 -4.42
N ILE A 329 3.27 18.88 -5.24
CA ILE A 329 4.56 18.28 -4.88
C ILE A 329 5.56 18.49 -6.02
N ALA A 330 6.86 18.45 -5.72
CA ALA A 330 7.91 18.49 -6.73
C ALA A 330 8.20 17.10 -7.29
N ILE A 331 8.21 16.97 -8.61
CA ILE A 331 8.43 15.70 -9.32
C ILE A 331 9.63 15.87 -10.24
N GLU A 332 10.76 15.23 -9.88
CA GLU A 332 12.01 15.39 -10.60
C GLU A 332 12.44 14.06 -11.26
N LYS A 333 12.99 14.15 -12.48
CA LYS A 333 13.24 12.98 -13.32
C LYS A 333 14.63 12.36 -13.12
N ASN A 334 15.59 13.12 -12.61
CA ASN A 334 16.96 12.69 -12.40
C ASN A 334 17.54 13.26 -11.10
N ASP A 335 18.70 12.75 -10.72
CA ASP A 335 19.36 13.06 -9.45
C ASP A 335 19.81 14.53 -9.36
N ASN A 336 20.25 15.15 -10.47
CA ASN A 336 20.69 16.55 -10.50
C ASN A 336 19.50 17.51 -10.30
N ASP A 337 18.43 17.32 -11.07
CA ASP A 337 17.21 18.15 -10.95
C ASP A 337 16.63 18.03 -9.54
N MET A 338 16.64 16.81 -8.96
CA MET A 338 16.19 16.58 -7.60
C MET A 338 17.05 17.34 -6.57
N ALA A 339 18.38 17.30 -6.72
CA ALA A 339 19.27 18.04 -5.83
C ALA A 339 19.05 19.56 -5.93
N GLU A 340 18.95 20.11 -7.15
CA GLU A 340 18.69 21.53 -7.40
C GLU A 340 17.34 21.96 -6.82
N ARG A 341 16.30 21.16 -7.01
CA ARG A 341 14.98 21.42 -6.45
C ARG A 341 14.99 21.43 -4.92
N ILE A 342 15.67 20.47 -4.31
CA ILE A 342 15.79 20.43 -2.84
C ILE A 342 16.57 21.63 -2.32
N ILE A 343 17.70 22.00 -2.95
CA ILE A 343 18.47 23.20 -2.59
C ILE A 343 17.61 24.45 -2.68
N PHE A 344 16.88 24.62 -3.79
CA PHE A 344 15.96 25.74 -3.96
C PHE A 344 14.90 25.81 -2.84
N LEU A 345 14.22 24.68 -2.56
CA LEU A 345 13.19 24.60 -1.55
C LEU A 345 13.72 24.80 -0.13
N LEU A 346 14.93 24.35 0.18
CA LEU A 346 15.57 24.60 1.48
C LEU A 346 15.90 26.10 1.66
N SER A 347 16.24 26.78 0.56
CA SER A 347 16.57 28.22 0.58
C SER A 347 15.35 29.14 0.51
N HIS A 348 14.16 28.63 0.18
CA HIS A 348 12.93 29.41 -0.01
C HIS A 348 11.79 28.84 0.85
N LYS A 349 11.79 29.23 2.15
CA LYS A 349 10.82 28.73 3.14
C LYS A 349 9.38 29.03 2.75
N ASP A 350 9.09 30.21 2.21
CA ASP A 350 7.77 30.63 1.75
C ASP A 350 7.20 29.72 0.66
N VAL A 351 8.02 29.40 -0.35
CA VAL A 351 7.65 28.47 -1.43
C VAL A 351 7.40 27.07 -0.88
N ARG A 352 8.28 26.61 0.01
CA ARG A 352 8.17 25.30 0.67
C ARG A 352 6.88 25.18 1.49
N CYS A 353 6.56 26.23 2.27
CA CYS A 353 5.32 26.29 3.05
C CYS A 353 4.07 26.33 2.18
N ALA A 354 4.08 27.11 1.10
CA ALA A 354 2.96 27.17 0.16
C ALA A 354 2.70 25.80 -0.47
N MET A 355 3.74 25.14 -0.96
CA MET A 355 3.64 23.80 -1.53
C MET A 355 3.08 22.77 -0.53
N GLY A 356 3.54 22.79 0.73
CA GLY A 356 3.01 21.93 1.78
C GLY A 356 1.52 22.16 2.07
N LYS A 357 1.08 23.41 2.09
CA LYS A 357 -0.35 23.77 2.25
C LYS A 357 -1.20 23.25 1.07
N ASP A 358 -0.72 23.44 -0.16
CA ASP A 358 -1.42 22.97 -1.36
C ASP A 358 -1.48 21.43 -1.38
N ALA A 359 -0.40 20.76 -1.00
CA ALA A 359 -0.35 19.32 -0.87
C ALA A 359 -1.40 18.81 0.16
N ARG A 360 -1.49 19.46 1.34
CA ARG A 360 -2.50 19.12 2.35
C ARG A 360 -3.92 19.35 1.82
N LYS A 361 -4.18 20.46 1.15
CA LYS A 361 -5.49 20.76 0.56
C LYS A 361 -5.89 19.69 -0.47
N TYR A 362 -4.95 19.24 -1.30
CA TYR A 362 -5.19 18.15 -2.23
C TYR A 362 -5.62 16.88 -1.51
N VAL A 363 -4.91 16.48 -0.43
CA VAL A 363 -5.26 15.29 0.35
C VAL A 363 -6.62 15.45 1.03
N GLN A 364 -6.91 16.61 1.62
CA GLN A 364 -8.22 16.88 2.24
C GLN A 364 -9.37 16.71 1.25
N GLN A 365 -9.20 17.17 0.01
CA GLN A 365 -10.23 17.13 -1.01
C GLN A 365 -10.38 15.75 -1.68
N ASN A 366 -9.30 14.98 -1.82
CA ASN A 366 -9.28 13.80 -2.68
C ASN A 366 -8.99 12.49 -1.93
N LEU A 367 -8.25 12.54 -0.81
CA LEU A 367 -7.71 11.35 -0.13
C LEU A 367 -8.00 11.35 1.38
N SER A 368 -8.81 12.27 1.89
CA SER A 368 -9.29 12.23 3.28
C SER A 368 -10.27 11.08 3.50
N PHE A 369 -10.55 10.78 4.77
CA PHE A 369 -11.55 9.78 5.12
C PHE A 369 -12.89 10.04 4.44
N ASP A 370 -13.40 11.29 4.49
CA ASP A 370 -14.69 11.64 3.89
C ASP A 370 -14.69 11.49 2.37
N ALA A 371 -13.61 11.93 1.70
CA ALA A 371 -13.48 11.82 0.25
C ALA A 371 -13.45 10.35 -0.21
N ILE A 372 -12.69 9.51 0.49
CA ILE A 372 -12.58 8.09 0.17
C ILE A 372 -13.84 7.32 0.60
N SER A 373 -14.49 7.67 1.71
CA SER A 373 -15.78 7.11 2.11
C SER A 373 -16.83 7.27 1.02
N GLN A 374 -16.89 8.43 0.38
CA GLN A 374 -17.81 8.67 -0.73
C GLN A 374 -17.51 7.78 -1.95
N GLN A 375 -16.22 7.57 -2.28
CA GLN A 375 -15.83 6.65 -3.34
C GLN A 375 -16.20 5.20 -2.97
N PHE A 376 -15.96 4.82 -1.73
CA PHE A 376 -16.28 3.48 -1.21
C PHE A 376 -17.78 3.23 -1.14
N TYR A 377 -18.56 4.24 -0.73
CA TYR A 377 -20.01 4.17 -0.73
C TYR A 377 -20.57 3.84 -2.12
N LYS A 378 -20.03 4.43 -3.18
CA LYS A 378 -20.41 4.10 -4.57
C LYS A 378 -20.13 2.64 -4.95
N LEU A 379 -19.08 2.02 -4.37
CA LEU A 379 -18.76 0.61 -4.60
C LEU A 379 -19.81 -0.31 -3.98
N VAL A 380 -20.37 0.06 -2.84
CA VAL A 380 -21.23 -0.82 -2.02
C VAL A 380 -22.71 -0.40 -1.98
N THR A 381 -23.06 0.78 -2.48
CA THR A 381 -24.40 1.38 -2.31
C THR A 381 -25.54 0.49 -2.86
N HIS A 382 -25.30 -0.20 -3.98
CA HIS A 382 -26.27 -1.11 -4.57
C HIS A 382 -26.31 -2.49 -3.88
N LEU A 383 -25.43 -2.71 -2.90
CA LEU A 383 -25.41 -3.90 -2.04
C LEU A 383 -26.16 -3.66 -0.72
N LEU A 384 -26.39 -2.38 -0.35
CA LEU A 384 -27.16 -1.97 0.83
C LEU A 384 -28.65 -2.11 0.59
#